data_6ff6388ca13916a48dfb68933a004e06
#
_entry.id   6ff6388ca13916a48dfb68933a004e06
#
_cell.length_a   1.000
_cell.length_b   1.000
_cell.length_c   1.000
_cell.angle_alpha   90.00
_cell.angle_beta   90.00
_cell.angle_gamma   90.00
#
_symmetry.space_group_name_H-M   'P 1'
#
loop_
_entity.id
_entity.type
_entity.pdbx_description
1 polymer ?
#
loop_
_entity_poly.entity_id
_entity_poly.type
_entity_poly.pdbx_seq_one_letter_code
_entity_poly.pdbx_strand_id
1 'polypeptide(L)'
;MFEGWDAVVLARAQFAFTMSFHIVFPAFSIGLASYLAVLEALWLITKREVFINLFNYWLKIFAVAFGMGVVSGIVMSYQFGTNWASFADKTGPVIGPMMAYEVLTAFFLEAGFLGVMLFGLSRVGPRLHFVATLMVAIGTLISAFWILSANSWMQTPTGYAVNADGQFVAADWFKVIFNPSFPYRLVHMVLAAYLTTSLVVGAVGAWHLLRDQHLAGPRVMFSMAMWMATLVAPIQILAGDQHGLNTLEHQPAKVMAMEGHFQSHKDGAPLILFGWPDERDAKVKYAIEVPKLSSLILKHSLDAPLAGLDTVPRENWPPVPITFWAFRIMVGLGFLILGLGLFSLLMRWRGLMYQSPLLHRFAVLMGPAGFIAVLAGWITTETGRQPFTVYGLLRTVDSASPLAAPAVGSSLIAFIIVYFTVFTAGVIYILRLMAQPPHPGEQGPAPDLPARAAGITPAAGAAVEGAR
;
A
#
# COMPACT_ATOMS: atom_id res chain seq x y z
N MET A 1 -15.34 7.70 -30.21
CA MET A 1 -14.21 6.94 -29.62
C MET A 1 -14.80 5.89 -28.68
N PHE A 2 -14.20 4.70 -28.59
CA PHE A 2 -14.63 3.55 -27.78
C PHE A 2 -15.96 2.86 -28.18
N GLU A 3 -16.53 3.13 -29.34
CA GLU A 3 -17.63 2.33 -29.87
C GLU A 3 -17.14 0.90 -30.13
N GLY A 4 -17.91 -0.10 -29.65
CA GLY A 4 -17.53 -1.52 -29.76
C GLY A 4 -16.56 -2.05 -28.68
N TRP A 5 -16.09 -1.21 -27.74
CA TRP A 5 -15.32 -1.66 -26.59
C TRP A 5 -16.23 -2.19 -25.48
N ASP A 6 -15.70 -3.09 -24.65
CA ASP A 6 -16.41 -3.55 -23.45
C ASP A 6 -16.33 -2.49 -22.34
N ALA A 7 -17.48 -1.97 -21.91
CA ALA A 7 -17.58 -0.97 -20.85
C ALA A 7 -17.06 -1.49 -19.50
N VAL A 8 -17.23 -2.79 -19.21
CA VAL A 8 -16.73 -3.42 -17.97
C VAL A 8 -15.21 -3.44 -17.96
N VAL A 9 -14.58 -3.75 -19.08
CA VAL A 9 -13.11 -3.72 -19.20
C VAL A 9 -12.57 -2.31 -18.99
N LEU A 10 -13.23 -1.29 -19.57
CA LEU A 10 -12.84 0.12 -19.37
C LEU A 10 -13.04 0.56 -17.92
N ALA A 11 -14.14 0.19 -17.26
CA ALA A 11 -14.39 0.48 -15.85
C ALA A 11 -13.34 -0.18 -14.93
N ARG A 12 -12.95 -1.43 -15.22
CA ARG A 12 -11.86 -2.13 -14.52
C ARG A 12 -10.52 -1.44 -14.71
N ALA A 13 -10.19 -1.02 -15.94
CA ALA A 13 -8.96 -0.30 -16.23
C ALA A 13 -8.91 1.04 -15.46
N GLN A 14 -10.03 1.79 -15.42
CA GLN A 14 -10.12 3.03 -14.67
C GLN A 14 -9.95 2.81 -13.17
N PHE A 15 -10.59 1.79 -12.60
CA PHE A 15 -10.44 1.47 -11.18
C PHE A 15 -9.01 1.02 -10.86
N ALA A 16 -8.42 0.16 -11.68
CA ALA A 16 -7.04 -0.28 -11.52
C ALA A 16 -6.05 0.90 -11.56
N PHE A 17 -6.26 1.85 -12.47
CA PHE A 17 -5.45 3.06 -12.59
C PHE A 17 -5.55 3.93 -11.33
N THR A 18 -6.76 4.31 -10.93
CA THR A 18 -6.97 5.20 -9.77
C THR A 18 -6.55 4.55 -8.47
N MET A 19 -6.82 3.26 -8.29
CA MET A 19 -6.39 2.53 -7.10
C MET A 19 -4.87 2.39 -7.02
N SER A 20 -4.20 2.14 -8.14
CA SER A 20 -2.73 2.07 -8.18
C SER A 20 -2.08 3.39 -7.78
N PHE A 21 -2.66 4.52 -8.20
CA PHE A 21 -2.21 5.84 -7.73
C PHE A 21 -2.51 6.06 -6.25
N HIS A 22 -3.71 5.69 -5.79
CA HIS A 22 -4.11 5.93 -4.42
C HIS A 22 -3.25 5.15 -3.41
N ILE A 23 -3.07 3.82 -3.61
CA ILE A 23 -2.42 2.95 -2.62
C ILE A 23 -0.97 3.31 -2.31
N VAL A 24 -0.28 4.00 -3.23
CA VAL A 24 1.09 4.47 -3.05
C VAL A 24 1.20 5.46 -1.89
N PHE A 25 0.23 6.36 -1.73
CA PHE A 25 0.27 7.37 -0.68
C PHE A 25 0.01 6.80 0.72
N PRO A 26 -1.05 6.02 1.00
CA PRO A 26 -1.21 5.35 2.29
C PRO A 26 -0.04 4.43 2.64
N ALA A 27 0.48 3.66 1.67
CA ALA A 27 1.65 2.82 1.89
C ALA A 27 2.88 3.60 2.38
N PHE A 28 3.00 4.88 2.04
CA PHE A 28 4.07 5.75 2.53
C PHE A 28 3.66 6.54 3.79
N SER A 29 2.46 7.13 3.80
CA SER A 29 2.04 8.02 4.90
C SER A 29 1.82 7.29 6.23
N ILE A 30 1.34 6.04 6.22
CA ILE A 30 1.19 5.22 7.43
C ILE A 30 2.53 5.04 8.14
N GLY A 31 3.53 4.58 7.41
CA GLY A 31 4.87 4.39 7.97
C GLY A 31 5.55 5.71 8.32
N LEU A 32 5.35 6.74 7.50
CA LEU A 32 5.97 8.06 7.73
C LEU A 32 5.38 8.78 8.95
N ALA A 33 4.07 8.70 9.19
CA ALA A 33 3.45 9.24 10.41
C ALA A 33 4.01 8.59 11.66
N SER A 34 4.15 7.26 11.66
CA SER A 34 4.80 6.51 12.75
C SER A 34 6.26 6.86 12.92
N TYR A 35 7.00 7.05 11.82
CA TYR A 35 8.40 7.48 11.85
C TYR A 35 8.55 8.90 12.45
N LEU A 36 7.66 9.83 12.10
CA LEU A 36 7.61 11.16 12.69
C LEU A 36 7.35 11.10 14.21
N ALA A 37 6.41 10.28 14.66
CA ALA A 37 6.15 10.08 16.07
C ALA A 37 7.39 9.53 16.81
N VAL A 38 8.12 8.60 16.21
CA VAL A 38 9.38 8.05 16.77
C VAL A 38 10.47 9.13 16.84
N LEU A 39 10.64 9.95 15.80
CA LEU A 39 11.62 11.05 15.79
C LEU A 39 11.33 12.07 16.89
N GLU A 40 10.07 12.46 17.04
CA GLU A 40 9.66 13.42 18.07
C GLU A 40 9.81 12.83 19.48
N ALA A 41 9.45 11.55 19.69
CA ALA A 41 9.69 10.85 20.94
C ALA A 41 11.18 10.81 21.31
N LEU A 42 12.04 10.48 20.35
CA LEU A 42 13.50 10.46 20.54
C LEU A 42 14.04 11.85 20.88
N TRP A 43 13.52 12.91 20.25
CA TRP A 43 13.87 14.28 20.61
C TRP A 43 13.44 14.62 22.05
N LEU A 44 12.22 14.27 22.43
CA LEU A 44 11.72 14.53 23.79
C LEU A 44 12.52 13.83 24.88
N ILE A 45 12.99 12.58 24.59
CA ILE A 45 13.76 11.79 25.54
C ILE A 45 15.22 12.21 25.58
N THR A 46 15.86 12.34 24.39
CA THR A 46 17.30 12.53 24.30
C THR A 46 17.75 13.98 24.23
N LYS A 47 16.83 14.90 23.92
CA LYS A 47 17.09 16.34 23.67
C LYS A 47 18.09 16.63 22.54
N ARG A 48 18.38 15.62 21.68
CA ARG A 48 19.29 15.80 20.55
C ARG A 48 18.57 16.47 19.39
N GLU A 49 19.08 17.62 18.94
CA GLU A 49 18.46 18.43 17.88
C GLU A 49 18.34 17.70 16.53
N VAL A 50 19.20 16.72 16.27
CA VAL A 50 19.15 15.95 15.02
C VAL A 50 17.77 15.32 14.80
N PHE A 51 17.09 14.87 15.87
CA PHE A 51 15.77 14.24 15.74
C PHE A 51 14.67 15.24 15.41
N ILE A 52 14.67 16.43 16.01
CA ILE A 52 13.68 17.47 15.66
C ILE A 52 13.94 18.06 14.27
N ASN A 53 15.20 18.18 13.86
CA ASN A 53 15.55 18.61 12.51
C ASN A 53 15.05 17.60 11.47
N LEU A 54 15.23 16.29 11.72
CA LEU A 54 14.70 15.23 10.87
C LEU A 54 13.16 15.20 10.88
N PHE A 55 12.55 15.42 12.05
CA PHE A 55 11.09 15.53 12.14
C PHE A 55 10.59 16.66 11.24
N ASN A 56 11.12 17.85 11.35
CA ASN A 56 10.72 19.02 10.53
C ASN A 56 10.97 18.78 9.03
N TYR A 57 12.07 18.11 8.69
CA TYR A 57 12.38 17.74 7.32
C TYR A 57 11.33 16.80 6.72
N TRP A 58 11.02 15.69 7.40
CA TRP A 58 10.06 14.69 6.93
C TRP A 58 8.61 15.16 7.07
N LEU A 59 8.31 16.07 7.99
CA LEU A 59 6.98 16.65 8.17
C LEU A 59 6.51 17.40 6.92
N LYS A 60 7.39 18.12 6.23
CA LYS A 60 7.07 18.80 4.97
C LYS A 60 6.71 17.80 3.86
N ILE A 61 7.44 16.70 3.79
CA ILE A 61 7.19 15.62 2.83
C ILE A 61 5.88 14.91 3.17
N PHE A 62 5.65 14.62 4.46
CA PHE A 62 4.43 14.01 4.95
C PHE A 62 3.19 14.85 4.59
N ALA A 63 3.22 16.15 4.80
CA ALA A 63 2.09 17.03 4.51
C ALA A 63 1.64 16.94 3.04
N VAL A 64 2.59 16.91 2.11
CA VAL A 64 2.30 16.77 0.67
C VAL A 64 1.78 15.37 0.35
N ALA A 65 2.48 14.33 0.80
CA ALA A 65 2.09 12.94 0.53
C ALA A 65 0.70 12.61 1.11
N PHE A 66 0.42 13.08 2.34
CA PHE A 66 -0.87 12.90 2.99
C PHE A 66 -1.99 13.62 2.22
N GLY A 67 -1.79 14.88 1.83
CA GLY A 67 -2.76 15.63 1.03
C GLY A 67 -3.06 14.96 -0.32
N MET A 68 -2.04 14.43 -1.00
CA MET A 68 -2.23 13.66 -2.24
C MET A 68 -3.01 12.36 -1.98
N GLY A 69 -2.76 11.69 -0.87
CA GLY A 69 -3.51 10.51 -0.43
C GLY A 69 -4.99 10.80 -0.22
N VAL A 70 -5.32 11.87 0.50
CA VAL A 70 -6.71 12.30 0.74
C VAL A 70 -7.43 12.60 -0.58
N VAL A 71 -6.83 13.40 -1.46
CA VAL A 71 -7.44 13.76 -2.76
C VAL A 71 -7.70 12.51 -3.60
N SER A 72 -6.74 11.61 -3.71
CA SER A 72 -6.90 10.37 -4.48
C SER A 72 -7.94 9.42 -3.86
N GLY A 73 -8.06 9.38 -2.54
CA GLY A 73 -9.06 8.59 -1.82
C GLY A 73 -10.50 9.05 -2.06
N ILE A 74 -10.72 10.37 -2.05
CA ILE A 74 -12.03 10.96 -2.39
C ILE A 74 -12.45 10.56 -3.81
N VAL A 75 -11.54 10.68 -4.78
CA VAL A 75 -11.81 10.30 -6.16
C VAL A 75 -12.13 8.81 -6.27
N MET A 76 -11.41 7.95 -5.56
CA MET A 76 -11.70 6.52 -5.54
C MET A 76 -13.10 6.23 -4.99
N SER A 77 -13.52 6.90 -3.94
CA SER A 77 -14.85 6.75 -3.35
C SER A 77 -15.98 7.12 -4.33
N TYR A 78 -15.78 8.12 -5.17
CA TYR A 78 -16.75 8.49 -6.22
C TYR A 78 -16.98 7.38 -7.24
N GLN A 79 -16.00 6.53 -7.52
CA GLN A 79 -16.14 5.45 -8.51
C GLN A 79 -17.15 4.38 -8.09
N PHE A 80 -17.40 4.20 -6.79
CA PHE A 80 -18.44 3.27 -6.31
C PHE A 80 -19.83 3.72 -6.75
N GLY A 81 -20.11 5.02 -6.80
CA GLY A 81 -21.39 5.55 -7.28
C GLY A 81 -21.46 5.80 -8.79
N THR A 82 -20.36 5.75 -9.50
CA THR A 82 -20.31 5.98 -10.96
C THR A 82 -20.18 4.68 -11.73
N ASN A 83 -18.99 4.11 -11.82
CA ASN A 83 -18.73 2.91 -12.64
C ASN A 83 -19.16 1.60 -11.96
N TRP A 84 -19.42 1.61 -10.65
CA TRP A 84 -19.68 0.43 -9.83
C TRP A 84 -20.95 0.56 -8.99
N ALA A 85 -21.99 1.25 -9.52
CA ALA A 85 -23.23 1.50 -8.80
C ALA A 85 -23.97 0.20 -8.42
N SER A 86 -23.98 -0.81 -9.31
CA SER A 86 -24.60 -2.12 -9.00
C SER A 86 -23.88 -2.83 -7.84
N PHE A 87 -22.55 -2.73 -7.78
CA PHE A 87 -21.80 -3.20 -6.63
C PHE A 87 -22.15 -2.43 -5.35
N ALA A 88 -22.18 -1.09 -5.45
CA ALA A 88 -22.49 -0.23 -4.30
C ALA A 88 -23.92 -0.47 -3.78
N ASP A 89 -24.89 -0.71 -4.66
CA ASP A 89 -26.27 -1.06 -4.27
C ASP A 89 -26.30 -2.40 -3.51
N LYS A 90 -25.68 -3.45 -4.07
CA LYS A 90 -25.71 -4.79 -3.47
C LYS A 90 -24.92 -4.91 -2.17
N THR A 91 -23.79 -4.21 -2.04
CA THR A 91 -22.88 -4.33 -0.89
C THR A 91 -22.96 -3.15 0.10
N GLY A 92 -23.67 -2.08 -0.26
CA GLY A 92 -23.76 -0.84 0.50
C GLY A 92 -24.13 -1.02 1.97
N PRO A 93 -25.12 -1.87 2.34
CA PRO A 93 -25.49 -2.06 3.74
C PRO A 93 -24.39 -2.74 4.60
N VAL A 94 -23.37 -3.36 3.98
CA VAL A 94 -22.21 -3.95 4.66
C VAL A 94 -20.99 -3.03 4.56
N ILE A 95 -20.60 -2.66 3.34
CA ILE A 95 -19.35 -1.90 3.10
C ILE A 95 -19.52 -0.42 3.48
N GLY A 96 -20.69 0.15 3.24
CA GLY A 96 -20.96 1.57 3.53
C GLY A 96 -20.69 1.98 4.98
N PRO A 97 -21.23 1.28 5.98
CA PRO A 97 -20.91 1.57 7.39
C PRO A 97 -19.42 1.47 7.72
N MET A 98 -18.68 0.48 7.19
CA MET A 98 -17.24 0.35 7.43
C MET A 98 -16.46 1.54 6.84
N MET A 99 -16.81 1.98 5.62
CA MET A 99 -16.22 3.18 5.02
C MET A 99 -16.61 4.46 5.76
N ALA A 100 -17.84 4.55 6.26
CA ALA A 100 -18.28 5.67 7.07
C ALA A 100 -17.52 5.75 8.40
N TYR A 101 -17.28 4.62 9.06
CA TYR A 101 -16.46 4.55 10.28
C TYR A 101 -15.00 4.91 10.01
N GLU A 102 -14.45 4.58 8.85
CA GLU A 102 -13.12 5.04 8.44
C GLU A 102 -13.07 6.58 8.46
N VAL A 103 -14.02 7.24 7.79
CA VAL A 103 -14.09 8.70 7.76
C VAL A 103 -14.26 9.28 9.16
N LEU A 104 -15.20 8.75 9.96
CA LEU A 104 -15.52 9.28 11.27
C LEU A 104 -14.42 9.09 12.31
N THR A 105 -13.76 7.94 12.33
CA THR A 105 -12.83 7.56 13.40
C THR A 105 -11.35 7.75 13.03
N ALA A 106 -11.03 7.78 11.74
CA ALA A 106 -9.67 7.97 11.25
C ALA A 106 -9.46 9.34 10.61
N PHE A 107 -10.14 9.65 9.52
CA PHE A 107 -9.92 10.89 8.78
C PHE A 107 -10.19 12.15 9.64
N PHE A 108 -11.27 12.19 10.43
CA PHE A 108 -11.51 13.31 11.33
C PHE A 108 -10.49 13.41 12.46
N LEU A 109 -9.98 12.28 12.95
CA LEU A 109 -8.89 12.26 13.92
C LEU A 109 -7.61 12.84 13.30
N GLU A 110 -7.25 12.37 12.12
CA GLU A 110 -6.08 12.86 11.38
C GLU A 110 -6.19 14.34 11.06
N ALA A 111 -7.28 14.77 10.42
CA ALA A 111 -7.49 16.16 10.04
C ALA A 111 -7.54 17.11 11.24
N GLY A 112 -8.15 16.66 12.35
CA GLY A 112 -8.24 17.47 13.59
C GLY A 112 -6.87 17.72 14.23
N PHE A 113 -5.98 16.73 14.24
CA PHE A 113 -4.65 16.86 14.84
C PHE A 113 -3.56 17.31 13.86
N LEU A 114 -3.78 17.16 12.56
CA LEU A 114 -2.78 17.51 11.53
C LEU A 114 -2.36 18.97 11.61
N GLY A 115 -3.29 19.90 11.82
CA GLY A 115 -2.99 21.33 11.97
C GLY A 115 -2.07 21.61 13.16
N VAL A 116 -2.29 20.92 14.28
CA VAL A 116 -1.41 21.02 15.46
C VAL A 116 -0.04 20.40 15.17
N MET A 117 0.00 19.24 14.53
CA MET A 117 1.24 18.58 14.13
C MET A 117 2.08 19.44 13.16
N LEU A 118 1.44 20.14 12.23
CA LEU A 118 2.13 20.97 11.24
C LEU A 118 2.63 22.31 11.81
N PHE A 119 1.83 22.97 12.66
CA PHE A 119 2.03 24.38 13.02
C PHE A 119 1.97 24.65 14.52
N GLY A 120 1.75 23.62 15.35
CA GLY A 120 1.41 23.81 16.76
C GLY A 120 2.60 23.83 17.73
N LEU A 121 3.80 23.41 17.33
CA LEU A 121 4.93 23.17 18.25
C LEU A 121 5.23 24.37 19.15
N SER A 122 5.27 25.59 18.59
CA SER A 122 5.51 26.83 19.32
C SER A 122 4.31 27.32 20.15
N ARG A 123 3.08 26.84 19.85
CA ARG A 123 1.84 27.29 20.49
C ARG A 123 1.40 26.40 21.64
N VAL A 124 1.48 25.08 21.46
CA VAL A 124 0.96 24.11 22.44
C VAL A 124 2.08 23.48 23.29
N GLY A 125 3.33 23.70 22.91
CA GLY A 125 4.49 23.11 23.56
C GLY A 125 4.75 21.64 23.18
N PRO A 126 5.96 21.12 23.50
CA PRO A 126 6.46 19.86 22.93
C PRO A 126 5.64 18.61 23.29
N ARG A 127 5.12 18.54 24.52
CA ARG A 127 4.39 17.34 24.98
C ARG A 127 3.02 17.21 24.28
N LEU A 128 2.26 18.31 24.20
CA LEU A 128 0.94 18.28 23.54
C LEU A 128 1.09 18.15 22.02
N HIS A 129 2.15 18.73 21.46
CA HIS A 129 2.49 18.55 20.06
C HIS A 129 2.77 17.06 19.73
N PHE A 130 3.54 16.37 20.58
CA PHE A 130 3.78 14.93 20.43
C PHE A 130 2.49 14.10 20.49
N VAL A 131 1.56 14.48 21.38
CA VAL A 131 0.25 13.81 21.41
C VAL A 131 -0.48 14.00 20.07
N ALA A 132 -0.43 15.19 19.49
CA ALA A 132 -1.04 15.43 18.17
C ALA A 132 -0.38 14.56 17.06
N THR A 133 0.95 14.48 17.04
CA THR A 133 1.69 13.61 16.12
C THR A 133 1.30 12.13 16.29
N LEU A 134 1.18 11.70 17.55
CA LEU A 134 0.76 10.33 17.86
C LEU A 134 -0.68 10.05 17.41
N MET A 135 -1.59 11.01 17.59
CA MET A 135 -2.98 10.88 17.13
C MET A 135 -3.08 10.78 15.61
N VAL A 136 -2.28 11.54 14.86
CA VAL A 136 -2.21 11.40 13.40
C VAL A 136 -1.68 10.00 13.03
N ALA A 137 -0.61 9.52 13.68
CA ALA A 137 -0.08 8.18 13.41
C ALA A 137 -1.08 7.06 13.74
N ILE A 138 -1.82 7.17 14.83
CA ILE A 138 -2.88 6.23 15.20
C ILE A 138 -4.04 6.31 14.19
N GLY A 139 -4.41 7.53 13.76
CA GLY A 139 -5.45 7.74 12.74
C GLY A 139 -5.15 6.99 11.46
N THR A 140 -3.92 7.07 10.94
CA THR A 140 -3.51 6.33 9.73
C THR A 140 -3.64 4.81 9.89
N LEU A 141 -3.38 4.26 11.08
CA LEU A 141 -3.55 2.84 11.37
C LEU A 141 -5.04 2.45 11.50
N ILE A 142 -5.87 3.32 12.07
CA ILE A 142 -7.33 3.11 12.14
C ILE A 142 -7.94 3.17 10.74
N SER A 143 -7.49 4.07 9.87
CA SER A 143 -7.90 4.11 8.48
C SER A 143 -7.56 2.79 7.77
N ALA A 144 -6.31 2.31 7.91
CA ALA A 144 -5.92 1.00 7.38
C ALA A 144 -6.79 -0.15 7.92
N PHE A 145 -7.15 -0.12 9.21
CA PHE A 145 -8.03 -1.12 9.81
C PHE A 145 -9.38 -1.19 9.11
N TRP A 146 -10.08 -0.09 8.94
CA TRP A 146 -11.42 -0.08 8.34
C TRP A 146 -11.41 -0.44 6.86
N ILE A 147 -10.49 0.13 6.08
CA ILE A 147 -10.38 -0.14 4.64
C ILE A 147 -10.00 -1.59 4.39
N LEU A 148 -9.06 -2.15 5.18
CA LEU A 148 -8.68 -3.55 5.03
C LEU A 148 -9.75 -4.51 5.56
N SER A 149 -10.53 -4.13 6.57
CA SER A 149 -11.69 -4.91 6.99
C SER A 149 -12.73 -5.02 5.86
N ALA A 150 -13.08 -3.91 5.22
CA ALA A 150 -14.01 -3.88 4.09
C ALA A 150 -13.47 -4.68 2.89
N ASN A 151 -12.20 -4.48 2.52
CA ASN A 151 -11.57 -5.23 1.43
C ASN A 151 -11.48 -6.73 1.73
N SER A 152 -11.15 -7.10 2.99
CA SER A 152 -11.05 -8.50 3.41
C SER A 152 -12.40 -9.20 3.38
N TRP A 153 -13.47 -8.50 3.74
CA TRP A 153 -14.81 -9.06 3.64
C TRP A 153 -15.16 -9.44 2.20
N MET A 154 -14.77 -8.65 1.22
CA MET A 154 -14.96 -8.99 -0.19
C MET A 154 -14.17 -10.23 -0.62
N GLN A 155 -13.10 -10.57 0.07
CA GLN A 155 -12.27 -11.76 -0.19
C GLN A 155 -12.80 -13.02 0.52
N THR A 156 -13.26 -12.87 1.76
CA THR A 156 -13.80 -13.95 2.61
C THR A 156 -15.09 -13.49 3.27
N PRO A 157 -16.19 -13.37 2.50
CA PRO A 157 -17.44 -12.83 3.02
C PRO A 157 -18.05 -13.75 4.08
N THR A 158 -18.24 -13.23 5.28
CA THR A 158 -18.84 -13.91 6.44
C THR A 158 -19.74 -12.94 7.21
N GLY A 159 -20.63 -13.46 8.05
CA GLY A 159 -21.48 -12.65 8.92
C GLY A 159 -22.55 -11.82 8.20
N TYR A 160 -22.86 -12.14 6.95
CA TYR A 160 -23.86 -11.47 6.14
C TYR A 160 -25.14 -12.32 6.01
N ALA A 161 -26.23 -11.65 5.63
CA ALA A 161 -27.44 -12.25 5.10
C ALA A 161 -27.82 -11.54 3.79
N VAL A 162 -28.75 -12.10 3.03
CA VAL A 162 -29.30 -11.45 1.83
C VAL A 162 -30.73 -11.04 2.14
N ASN A 163 -31.07 -9.76 1.96
CA ASN A 163 -32.42 -9.25 2.18
C ASN A 163 -33.34 -9.50 0.99
N ALA A 164 -34.60 -9.09 1.10
CA ALA A 164 -35.60 -9.27 0.04
C ALA A 164 -35.24 -8.56 -1.28
N ASP A 165 -34.45 -7.51 -1.23
CA ASP A 165 -34.02 -6.72 -2.40
C ASP A 165 -32.72 -7.30 -3.03
N GLY A 166 -32.22 -8.42 -2.50
CA GLY A 166 -31.00 -9.08 -3.00
C GLY A 166 -29.70 -8.38 -2.56
N GLN A 167 -29.76 -7.52 -1.56
CA GLN A 167 -28.59 -6.82 -0.99
C GLN A 167 -27.98 -7.63 0.14
N PHE A 168 -26.66 -7.57 0.28
CA PHE A 168 -25.95 -8.12 1.42
C PHE A 168 -26.12 -7.19 2.63
N VAL A 169 -26.64 -7.73 3.73
CA VAL A 169 -26.83 -7.02 5.00
C VAL A 169 -26.02 -7.71 6.09
N ALA A 170 -25.52 -6.95 7.06
CA ALA A 170 -24.79 -7.54 8.16
C ALA A 170 -25.74 -8.25 9.13
N ALA A 171 -25.58 -9.56 9.25
CA ALA A 171 -26.26 -10.39 10.27
C ALA A 171 -25.44 -10.46 11.57
N ASP A 172 -24.11 -10.36 11.46
CA ASP A 172 -23.17 -10.37 12.58
C ASP A 172 -21.98 -9.45 12.26
N TRP A 173 -21.97 -8.24 12.80
CA TRP A 173 -20.95 -7.24 12.55
C TRP A 173 -19.56 -7.69 13.01
N PHE A 174 -19.45 -8.48 14.06
CA PHE A 174 -18.15 -8.98 14.51
C PHE A 174 -17.51 -9.88 13.45
N LYS A 175 -18.30 -10.79 12.86
CA LYS A 175 -17.84 -11.67 11.78
C LYS A 175 -17.59 -10.93 10.47
N VAL A 176 -18.34 -9.87 10.20
CA VAL A 176 -18.10 -9.00 9.03
C VAL A 176 -16.75 -8.30 9.17
N ILE A 177 -16.50 -7.61 10.28
CA ILE A 177 -15.29 -6.83 10.54
C ILE A 177 -14.07 -7.74 10.68
N PHE A 178 -14.17 -8.77 11.53
CA PHE A 178 -13.09 -9.73 11.80
C PHE A 178 -13.26 -11.02 10.97
N ASN A 179 -13.50 -10.85 9.66
CA ASN A 179 -13.58 -11.98 8.74
C ASN A 179 -12.26 -12.77 8.66
N PRO A 180 -12.27 -14.03 8.18
CA PRO A 180 -11.13 -14.93 8.28
C PRO A 180 -9.82 -14.41 7.67
N SER A 181 -9.84 -13.56 6.65
CA SER A 181 -8.63 -13.03 6.01
C SER A 181 -8.16 -11.69 6.59
N PHE A 182 -9.00 -10.99 7.35
CA PHE A 182 -8.71 -9.64 7.84
C PHE A 182 -7.42 -9.50 8.65
N PRO A 183 -7.15 -10.31 9.71
CA PRO A 183 -5.97 -10.14 10.53
C PRO A 183 -4.67 -10.33 9.73
N TYR A 184 -4.65 -11.29 8.81
CA TYR A 184 -3.49 -11.54 7.95
C TYR A 184 -3.22 -10.37 7.01
N ARG A 185 -4.27 -9.80 6.43
CA ARG A 185 -4.18 -8.66 5.51
C ARG A 185 -3.75 -7.39 6.22
N LEU A 186 -4.30 -7.12 7.42
CA LEU A 186 -3.94 -5.96 8.21
C LEU A 186 -2.46 -5.99 8.60
N VAL A 187 -2.00 -7.10 9.17
CA VAL A 187 -0.60 -7.26 9.57
C VAL A 187 0.33 -7.12 8.36
N HIS A 188 0.03 -7.85 7.27
CA HIS A 188 0.85 -7.84 6.06
C HIS A 188 0.96 -6.43 5.45
N MET A 189 -0.15 -5.68 5.36
CA MET A 189 -0.15 -4.34 4.76
C MET A 189 0.51 -3.29 5.65
N VAL A 190 0.32 -3.34 6.98
CA VAL A 190 0.98 -2.41 7.91
C VAL A 190 2.49 -2.61 7.90
N LEU A 191 2.97 -3.85 7.92
CA LEU A 191 4.40 -4.15 7.81
C LEU A 191 4.96 -3.71 6.45
N ALA A 192 4.21 -3.90 5.36
CA ALA A 192 4.59 -3.42 4.03
C ALA A 192 4.70 -1.90 3.97
N ALA A 193 3.80 -1.16 4.63
CA ALA A 193 3.85 0.30 4.72
C ALA A 193 5.09 0.77 5.50
N TYR A 194 5.44 0.11 6.60
CA TYR A 194 6.66 0.41 7.36
C TYR A 194 7.92 0.12 6.55
N LEU A 195 7.97 -1.00 5.81
CA LEU A 195 9.09 -1.30 4.91
C LEU A 195 9.18 -0.30 3.77
N THR A 196 8.06 0.10 3.17
CA THR A 196 8.03 1.11 2.10
C THR A 196 8.62 2.43 2.59
N THR A 197 8.19 2.92 3.76
CA THR A 197 8.75 4.13 4.36
C THR A 197 10.24 3.97 4.70
N SER A 198 10.63 2.82 5.26
CA SER A 198 12.02 2.50 5.55
C SER A 198 12.90 2.59 4.30
N LEU A 199 12.44 2.02 3.19
CA LEU A 199 13.20 2.06 1.93
C LEU A 199 13.35 3.48 1.38
N VAL A 200 12.29 4.29 1.44
CA VAL A 200 12.35 5.70 1.01
C VAL A 200 13.29 6.51 1.91
N VAL A 201 13.15 6.43 3.24
CA VAL A 201 14.00 7.12 4.20
C VAL A 201 15.46 6.67 4.06
N GLY A 202 15.67 5.35 3.89
CA GLY A 202 16.99 4.76 3.67
C GLY A 202 17.63 5.21 2.36
N ALA A 203 16.87 5.25 1.28
CA ALA A 203 17.35 5.72 -0.02
C ALA A 203 17.74 7.19 0.00
N VAL A 204 16.93 8.05 0.63
CA VAL A 204 17.26 9.49 0.79
C VAL A 204 18.50 9.65 1.66
N GLY A 205 18.59 8.93 2.78
CA GLY A 205 19.79 8.93 3.63
C GLY A 205 21.04 8.48 2.88
N ALA A 206 20.94 7.36 2.13
CA ALA A 206 22.04 6.83 1.31
C ALA A 206 22.45 7.79 0.19
N TRP A 207 21.48 8.43 -0.46
CA TRP A 207 21.73 9.42 -1.52
C TRP A 207 22.57 10.60 -1.05
N HIS A 208 22.32 11.09 0.17
CA HIS A 208 23.12 12.16 0.77
C HIS A 208 24.47 11.65 1.27
N LEU A 209 24.56 10.43 1.84
CA LEU A 209 25.81 9.82 2.28
C LEU A 209 26.78 9.53 1.13
N LEU A 210 26.28 9.28 -0.08
CA LEU A 210 27.12 9.16 -1.29
C LEU A 210 27.84 10.46 -1.65
N ARG A 211 27.32 11.62 -1.21
CA ARG A 211 27.90 12.94 -1.45
C ARG A 211 28.76 13.40 -0.28
N ASP A 212 28.27 13.25 0.93
CA ASP A 212 28.96 13.58 2.17
C ASP A 212 28.59 12.59 3.27
N GLN A 213 29.54 11.72 3.59
CA GLN A 213 29.37 10.69 4.60
C GLN A 213 29.35 11.23 6.05
N HIS A 214 29.69 12.50 6.29
CA HIS A 214 29.77 13.09 7.62
C HIS A 214 28.47 13.74 8.09
N LEU A 215 27.47 13.90 7.23
CA LEU A 215 26.20 14.49 7.57
C LEU A 215 25.45 13.70 8.65
N ALA A 216 25.20 14.32 9.80
CA ALA A 216 24.59 13.66 10.95
C ALA A 216 23.15 13.20 10.69
N GLY A 217 22.32 14.04 10.06
CA GLY A 217 20.93 13.70 9.70
C GLY A 217 20.84 12.46 8.80
N PRO A 218 21.49 12.44 7.62
CA PRO A 218 21.52 11.28 6.74
C PRO A 218 22.03 9.99 7.40
N ARG A 219 23.03 10.06 8.29
CA ARG A 219 23.49 8.90 9.05
C ARG A 219 22.41 8.33 9.97
N VAL A 220 21.66 9.19 10.66
CA VAL A 220 20.56 8.78 11.52
C VAL A 220 19.43 8.17 10.69
N MET A 221 18.98 8.84 9.61
CA MET A 221 17.98 8.32 8.70
C MET A 221 18.33 6.94 8.18
N PHE A 222 19.53 6.80 7.62
CA PHE A 222 20.02 5.56 7.05
C PHE A 222 20.09 4.44 8.09
N SER A 223 20.61 4.74 9.29
CA SER A 223 20.71 3.78 10.39
C SER A 223 19.33 3.27 10.83
N MET A 224 18.37 4.17 11.05
CA MET A 224 17.01 3.81 11.48
C MET A 224 16.30 2.97 10.38
N ALA A 225 16.42 3.40 9.13
CA ALA A 225 15.83 2.70 7.98
C ALA A 225 16.40 1.27 7.83
N MET A 226 17.71 1.11 7.94
CA MET A 226 18.32 -0.22 7.81
C MET A 226 17.99 -1.14 8.98
N TRP A 227 17.83 -0.62 10.21
CA TRP A 227 17.32 -1.41 11.33
C TRP A 227 15.88 -1.85 11.08
N MET A 228 15.02 -0.98 10.57
CA MET A 228 13.64 -1.33 10.22
C MET A 228 13.63 -2.44 9.15
N ALA A 229 14.40 -2.29 8.06
CA ALA A 229 14.50 -3.31 7.02
C ALA A 229 15.02 -4.64 7.57
N THR A 230 16.04 -4.63 8.44
CA THR A 230 16.63 -5.84 9.02
C THR A 230 15.65 -6.61 9.91
N LEU A 231 14.86 -5.89 10.71
CA LEU A 231 13.95 -6.50 11.69
C LEU A 231 12.59 -6.86 11.09
N VAL A 232 12.05 -5.98 10.24
CA VAL A 232 10.68 -6.13 9.74
C VAL A 232 10.61 -7.03 8.51
N ALA A 233 11.65 -7.08 7.64
CA ALA A 233 11.58 -7.91 6.44
C ALA A 233 11.42 -9.41 6.73
N PRO A 234 12.13 -10.02 7.70
CA PRO A 234 11.87 -11.41 8.08
C PRO A 234 10.43 -11.62 8.60
N ILE A 235 9.94 -10.68 9.42
CA ILE A 235 8.56 -10.74 9.96
C ILE A 235 7.54 -10.62 8.83
N GLN A 236 7.80 -9.76 7.84
CA GLN A 236 6.96 -9.61 6.66
C GLN A 236 6.88 -10.89 5.83
N ILE A 237 8.01 -11.60 5.67
CA ILE A 237 8.04 -12.89 4.95
C ILE A 237 7.21 -13.93 5.70
N LEU A 238 7.37 -14.03 7.02
CA LEU A 238 6.55 -14.94 7.86
C LEU A 238 5.07 -14.58 7.83
N ALA A 239 4.74 -13.29 7.93
CA ALA A 239 3.35 -12.83 7.83
C ALA A 239 2.76 -13.11 6.43
N GLY A 240 3.59 -13.00 5.37
CA GLY A 240 3.22 -13.34 4.01
C GLY A 240 2.95 -14.83 3.82
N ASP A 241 3.76 -15.68 4.41
CA ASP A 241 3.56 -17.13 4.41
C ASP A 241 2.22 -17.50 5.07
N GLN A 242 1.97 -16.99 6.26
CA GLN A 242 0.70 -17.22 6.97
C GLN A 242 -0.52 -16.69 6.19
N HIS A 243 -0.37 -15.54 5.53
CA HIS A 243 -1.40 -15.01 4.63
C HIS A 243 -1.61 -15.93 3.41
N GLY A 244 -0.54 -16.51 2.87
CA GLY A 244 -0.60 -17.49 1.79
C GLY A 244 -1.36 -18.76 2.18
N LEU A 245 -1.11 -19.30 3.38
CA LEU A 245 -1.82 -20.45 3.93
C LEU A 245 -3.32 -20.16 4.15
N ASN A 246 -3.66 -19.00 4.70
CA ASN A 246 -5.05 -18.55 4.82
C ASN A 246 -5.72 -18.40 3.45
N THR A 247 -4.98 -17.91 2.44
CA THR A 247 -5.49 -17.80 1.07
C THR A 247 -5.72 -19.18 0.45
N LEU A 248 -4.85 -20.15 0.71
CA LEU A 248 -5.04 -21.53 0.23
C LEU A 248 -6.32 -22.17 0.80
N GLU A 249 -6.62 -21.90 2.06
CA GLU A 249 -7.82 -22.42 2.72
C GLU A 249 -9.12 -21.82 2.15
N HIS A 250 -9.13 -20.49 1.94
CA HIS A 250 -10.39 -19.78 1.61
C HIS A 250 -10.55 -19.45 0.13
N GLN A 251 -9.45 -19.36 -0.62
CA GLN A 251 -9.42 -18.98 -2.04
C GLN A 251 -8.41 -19.83 -2.82
N PRO A 252 -8.58 -21.17 -2.86
CA PRO A 252 -7.59 -22.07 -3.46
C PRO A 252 -7.27 -21.76 -4.93
N ALA A 253 -8.26 -21.39 -5.74
CA ALA A 253 -8.06 -21.01 -7.15
C ALA A 253 -7.06 -19.84 -7.31
N LYS A 254 -7.05 -18.90 -6.37
CA LYS A 254 -6.08 -17.80 -6.34
C LYS A 254 -4.67 -18.32 -6.15
N VAL A 255 -4.45 -19.24 -5.19
CA VAL A 255 -3.14 -19.81 -4.94
C VAL A 255 -2.65 -20.64 -6.14
N MET A 256 -3.55 -21.44 -6.74
CA MET A 256 -3.23 -22.19 -7.96
C MET A 256 -2.78 -21.27 -9.10
N ALA A 257 -3.43 -20.10 -9.27
CA ALA A 257 -3.04 -19.10 -10.25
C ALA A 257 -1.72 -18.41 -9.89
N MET A 258 -1.49 -18.09 -8.61
CA MET A 258 -0.24 -17.52 -8.09
C MET A 258 0.93 -18.46 -8.35
N GLU A 259 0.76 -19.77 -8.09
CA GLU A 259 1.79 -20.79 -8.27
C GLU A 259 1.95 -21.23 -9.73
N GLY A 260 0.94 -21.02 -10.59
CA GLY A 260 0.91 -21.47 -11.96
C GLY A 260 0.56 -22.96 -12.09
N HIS A 261 -0.11 -23.54 -11.09
CA HIS A 261 -0.51 -24.93 -11.07
C HIS A 261 -1.80 -25.12 -11.88
N PHE A 262 -1.68 -25.34 -13.17
CA PHE A 262 -2.82 -25.67 -14.03
C PHE A 262 -3.33 -27.10 -13.82
N GLN A 263 -2.43 -28.04 -13.46
CA GLN A 263 -2.73 -29.44 -13.20
C GLN A 263 -2.51 -29.77 -11.74
N SER A 264 -3.30 -30.72 -11.23
CA SER A 264 -3.17 -31.25 -9.88
C SER A 264 -1.91 -32.13 -9.75
N HIS A 265 -1.21 -32.00 -8.64
CA HIS A 265 -0.01 -32.76 -8.32
C HIS A 265 -0.28 -33.73 -7.17
N LYS A 266 -0.08 -35.05 -7.41
CA LYS A 266 -0.35 -36.10 -6.41
C LYS A 266 0.82 -36.34 -5.47
N ASP A 267 2.05 -36.20 -5.96
CA ASP A 267 3.30 -36.59 -5.27
C ASP A 267 4.23 -35.39 -5.02
N GLY A 268 3.62 -34.26 -4.66
CA GLY A 268 4.33 -33.00 -4.40
C GLY A 268 4.40 -32.08 -5.61
N ALA A 269 3.97 -30.83 -5.41
CA ALA A 269 3.96 -29.80 -6.44
C ALA A 269 5.28 -29.01 -6.48
N PRO A 270 5.83 -28.72 -7.66
CA PRO A 270 7.03 -27.90 -7.80
C PRO A 270 6.73 -26.42 -7.51
N LEU A 271 7.71 -25.69 -7.00
CA LEU A 271 7.69 -24.22 -7.00
C LEU A 271 8.24 -23.73 -8.34
N ILE A 272 7.42 -23.06 -9.11
CA ILE A 272 7.82 -22.46 -10.37
C ILE A 272 8.40 -21.08 -10.06
N LEU A 273 9.71 -20.91 -10.19
CA LEU A 273 10.40 -19.63 -9.95
C LEU A 273 10.19 -18.64 -11.09
N PHE A 274 10.25 -19.15 -12.32
CA PHE A 274 10.11 -18.39 -13.55
C PHE A 274 9.36 -19.21 -14.59
N GLY A 275 8.60 -18.58 -15.47
CA GLY A 275 7.92 -19.24 -16.57
C GLY A 275 6.86 -18.33 -17.18
N TRP A 276 6.30 -18.76 -18.31
CA TRP A 276 5.25 -18.04 -19.02
C TRP A 276 3.95 -18.82 -18.94
N PRO A 277 2.99 -18.43 -18.07
CA PRO A 277 1.70 -19.10 -18.01
C PRO A 277 0.92 -18.92 -19.30
N ASP A 278 0.46 -20.02 -19.86
CA ASP A 278 -0.40 -20.06 -21.04
C ASP A 278 -1.74 -20.70 -20.68
N GLU A 279 -2.77 -19.87 -20.55
CA GLU A 279 -4.10 -20.33 -20.19
C GLU A 279 -4.78 -21.15 -21.31
N ARG A 280 -4.37 -20.97 -22.58
CA ARG A 280 -4.95 -21.73 -23.71
C ARG A 280 -4.50 -23.17 -23.63
N ASP A 281 -3.21 -23.38 -23.44
CA ASP A 281 -2.58 -24.70 -23.34
C ASP A 281 -2.66 -25.28 -21.92
N ALA A 282 -3.17 -24.50 -20.92
CA ALA A 282 -3.24 -24.84 -19.50
C ALA A 282 -1.90 -25.35 -18.95
N LYS A 283 -0.82 -24.62 -19.21
CA LYS A 283 0.54 -24.95 -18.75
C LYS A 283 1.42 -23.71 -18.61
N VAL A 284 2.51 -23.84 -17.86
CA VAL A 284 3.57 -22.82 -17.80
C VAL A 284 4.68 -23.22 -18.79
N LYS A 285 4.93 -22.37 -19.78
CA LYS A 285 6.01 -22.54 -20.76
C LYS A 285 7.33 -22.04 -20.19
N TYR A 286 8.44 -22.65 -20.57
CA TYR A 286 9.80 -22.27 -20.15
C TYR A 286 9.96 -22.19 -18.63
N ALA A 287 9.33 -23.12 -17.92
CA ALA A 287 9.33 -23.13 -16.46
C ALA A 287 10.72 -23.48 -15.89
N ILE A 288 11.17 -22.69 -14.92
CA ILE A 288 12.29 -23.02 -14.04
C ILE A 288 11.67 -23.42 -12.70
N GLU A 289 11.83 -24.68 -12.32
CA GLU A 289 11.10 -25.29 -11.21
C GLU A 289 12.06 -25.83 -10.14
N VAL A 290 11.63 -25.72 -8.88
CA VAL A 290 12.23 -26.44 -7.77
C VAL A 290 11.27 -27.56 -7.36
N PRO A 291 11.62 -28.83 -7.57
CA PRO A 291 10.70 -29.94 -7.30
C PRO A 291 10.19 -29.96 -5.87
N LYS A 292 8.90 -30.23 -5.69
CA LYS A 292 8.22 -30.44 -4.39
C LYS A 292 8.22 -29.24 -3.43
N LEU A 293 8.86 -28.12 -3.78
CA LEU A 293 9.04 -27.00 -2.86
C LEU A 293 7.72 -26.25 -2.59
N SER A 294 6.79 -26.19 -3.56
CA SER A 294 5.47 -25.59 -3.33
C SER A 294 4.65 -26.39 -2.30
N SER A 295 4.70 -27.72 -2.39
CA SER A 295 4.05 -28.58 -1.39
C SER A 295 4.68 -28.43 0.00
N LEU A 296 6.01 -28.30 0.08
CA LEU A 296 6.68 -28.05 1.36
C LEU A 296 6.22 -26.72 1.98
N ILE A 297 6.13 -25.65 1.20
CA ILE A 297 5.70 -24.32 1.68
C ILE A 297 4.21 -24.33 2.08
N LEU A 298 3.34 -24.85 1.22
CA LEU A 298 1.88 -24.73 1.38
C LEU A 298 1.26 -25.85 2.24
N LYS A 299 1.92 -26.99 2.43
CA LYS A 299 1.41 -28.16 3.15
C LYS A 299 2.38 -28.71 4.18
N HIS A 300 3.56 -28.10 4.33
CA HIS A 300 4.63 -28.53 5.26
C HIS A 300 5.08 -30.00 5.04
N SER A 301 4.90 -30.52 3.82
CA SER A 301 5.31 -31.87 3.41
C SER A 301 5.69 -31.87 1.95
N LEU A 302 6.83 -32.51 1.63
CA LEU A 302 7.37 -32.58 0.26
C LEU A 302 6.44 -33.35 -0.68
N ASP A 303 5.77 -34.39 -0.19
CA ASP A 303 4.95 -35.31 -0.98
C ASP A 303 3.44 -35.02 -0.88
N ALA A 304 3.06 -33.91 -0.22
CA ALA A 304 1.65 -33.57 -0.06
C ALA A 304 1.02 -33.21 -1.42
N PRO A 305 -0.17 -33.74 -1.72
CA PRO A 305 -0.87 -33.39 -2.95
C PRO A 305 -1.35 -31.93 -2.92
N LEU A 306 -1.24 -31.27 -4.05
CA LEU A 306 -1.82 -29.95 -4.29
C LEU A 306 -2.76 -29.99 -5.49
N ALA A 307 -3.95 -29.43 -5.31
CA ALA A 307 -4.90 -29.28 -6.39
C ALA A 307 -4.42 -28.22 -7.40
N GLY A 308 -4.77 -28.40 -8.66
CA GLY A 308 -4.55 -27.42 -9.70
C GLY A 308 -5.85 -26.80 -10.20
N LEU A 309 -5.74 -25.86 -11.14
CA LEU A 309 -6.88 -25.18 -11.76
C LEU A 309 -7.79 -26.16 -12.55
N ASP A 310 -7.32 -27.36 -12.87
CA ASP A 310 -8.10 -28.46 -13.44
C ASP A 310 -9.30 -28.88 -12.55
N THR A 311 -9.27 -28.56 -11.26
CA THR A 311 -10.36 -28.80 -10.30
C THR A 311 -11.39 -27.68 -10.26
N VAL A 312 -11.15 -26.58 -10.96
CA VAL A 312 -12.00 -25.38 -10.97
C VAL A 312 -12.60 -25.15 -12.35
N PRO A 313 -13.89 -24.85 -12.49
CA PRO A 313 -14.48 -24.48 -13.77
C PRO A 313 -13.71 -23.32 -14.43
N ARG A 314 -13.44 -23.45 -15.72
CA ARG A 314 -12.57 -22.49 -16.44
C ARG A 314 -13.09 -21.04 -16.38
N GLU A 315 -14.38 -20.85 -16.33
CA GLU A 315 -15.06 -19.56 -16.18
C GLU A 315 -14.79 -18.87 -14.82
N ASN A 316 -14.28 -19.63 -13.84
CA ASN A 316 -13.91 -19.16 -12.51
C ASN A 316 -12.41 -19.06 -12.30
N TRP A 317 -11.61 -19.24 -13.35
CA TRP A 317 -10.17 -19.07 -13.26
C TRP A 317 -9.82 -17.59 -13.09
N PRO A 318 -8.96 -17.25 -12.14
CA PRO A 318 -8.32 -15.93 -12.12
C PRO A 318 -7.45 -15.75 -13.37
N PRO A 319 -7.19 -14.51 -13.82
CA PRO A 319 -6.19 -14.26 -14.88
C PRO A 319 -4.79 -14.70 -14.44
N VAL A 320 -4.41 -15.92 -14.84
CA VAL A 320 -3.19 -16.57 -14.34
C VAL A 320 -1.91 -15.80 -14.67
N PRO A 321 -1.67 -15.29 -15.89
CA PRO A 321 -0.42 -14.60 -16.20
C PRO A 321 -0.18 -13.37 -15.31
N ILE A 322 -1.21 -12.58 -15.05
CA ILE A 322 -1.10 -11.37 -14.23
C ILE A 322 -0.87 -11.75 -12.77
N THR A 323 -1.66 -12.67 -12.23
CA THR A 323 -1.58 -13.12 -10.83
C THR A 323 -0.22 -13.77 -10.54
N PHE A 324 0.26 -14.63 -11.45
CA PHE A 324 1.53 -15.32 -11.38
C PHE A 324 2.73 -14.35 -11.30
N TRP A 325 2.79 -13.38 -12.22
CA TRP A 325 3.91 -12.45 -12.27
C TRP A 325 3.86 -11.41 -11.17
N ALA A 326 2.69 -10.89 -10.84
CA ALA A 326 2.53 -9.94 -9.74
C ALA A 326 3.00 -10.56 -8.41
N PHE A 327 2.63 -11.80 -8.13
CA PHE A 327 3.07 -12.52 -6.94
C PHE A 327 4.61 -12.66 -6.89
N ARG A 328 5.24 -13.05 -8.01
CA ARG A 328 6.70 -13.21 -8.07
C ARG A 328 7.46 -11.90 -7.92
N ILE A 329 6.96 -10.82 -8.49
CA ILE A 329 7.55 -9.48 -8.30
C ILE A 329 7.48 -9.09 -6.81
N MET A 330 6.34 -9.26 -6.17
CA MET A 330 6.17 -8.96 -4.75
C MET A 330 7.13 -9.76 -3.87
N VAL A 331 7.16 -11.08 -4.03
CA VAL A 331 8.00 -11.99 -3.22
C VAL A 331 9.48 -11.75 -3.51
N GLY A 332 9.86 -11.60 -4.78
CA GLY A 332 11.25 -11.32 -5.18
C GLY A 332 11.78 -10.02 -4.57
N LEU A 333 10.97 -8.96 -4.59
CA LEU A 333 11.32 -7.70 -3.92
C LEU A 333 11.40 -7.88 -2.40
N GLY A 334 10.53 -8.69 -1.79
CA GLY A 334 10.59 -9.03 -0.37
C GLY A 334 11.94 -9.64 0.01
N PHE A 335 12.44 -10.60 -0.77
CA PHE A 335 13.78 -11.16 -0.56
C PHE A 335 14.91 -10.17 -0.82
N LEU A 336 14.79 -9.27 -1.80
CA LEU A 336 15.77 -8.21 -2.01
C LEU A 336 15.82 -7.22 -0.85
N ILE A 337 14.67 -6.89 -0.23
CA ILE A 337 14.59 -6.05 0.98
C ILE A 337 15.27 -6.76 2.15
N LEU A 338 15.02 -8.05 2.33
CA LEU A 338 15.73 -8.86 3.33
C LEU A 338 17.24 -8.85 3.08
N GLY A 339 17.65 -9.05 1.83
CA GLY A 339 19.06 -8.99 1.41
C GLY A 339 19.72 -7.63 1.73
N LEU A 340 19.01 -6.52 1.48
CA LEU A 340 19.46 -5.18 1.86
C LEU A 340 19.65 -5.05 3.37
N GLY A 341 18.68 -5.53 4.17
CA GLY A 341 18.74 -5.55 5.62
C GLY A 341 19.97 -6.31 6.14
N LEU A 342 20.15 -7.55 5.66
CA LEU A 342 21.29 -8.41 6.03
C LEU A 342 22.63 -7.80 5.60
N PHE A 343 22.70 -7.24 4.39
CA PHE A 343 23.88 -6.56 3.90
C PHE A 343 24.23 -5.33 4.76
N SER A 344 23.20 -4.56 5.16
CA SER A 344 23.40 -3.44 6.07
C SER A 344 23.91 -3.88 7.44
N LEU A 345 23.42 -5.00 7.96
CA LEU A 345 23.89 -5.60 9.22
C LEU A 345 25.35 -6.03 9.14
N LEU A 346 25.73 -6.69 8.04
CA LEU A 346 27.13 -7.08 7.78
C LEU A 346 28.05 -5.85 7.72
N MET A 347 27.63 -4.80 7.00
CA MET A 347 28.41 -3.55 6.91
C MET A 347 28.49 -2.82 8.26
N ARG A 348 27.43 -2.88 9.06
CA ARG A 348 27.43 -2.35 10.43
C ARG A 348 28.42 -3.09 11.32
N TRP A 349 28.41 -4.42 11.28
CA TRP A 349 29.34 -5.25 12.03
C TRP A 349 30.81 -4.98 11.66
N ARG A 350 31.07 -4.71 10.37
CA ARG A 350 32.42 -4.34 9.87
C ARG A 350 32.80 -2.87 10.13
N GLY A 351 31.92 -2.05 10.71
CA GLY A 351 32.14 -0.61 10.88
C GLY A 351 32.11 0.23 9.61
N LEU A 352 31.68 -0.35 8.48
CA LEU A 352 31.70 0.25 7.14
C LEU A 352 30.33 0.79 6.69
N MET A 353 29.31 0.78 7.53
CA MET A 353 27.93 1.12 7.15
C MET A 353 27.79 2.47 6.47
N TYR A 354 28.53 3.48 6.94
CA TYR A 354 28.47 4.85 6.41
C TYR A 354 29.53 5.15 5.35
N GLN A 355 30.38 4.18 5.04
CA GLN A 355 31.51 4.33 4.10
C GLN A 355 31.39 3.44 2.87
N SER A 356 30.39 2.53 2.84
CA SER A 356 30.21 1.57 1.74
C SER A 356 29.38 2.16 0.60
N PRO A 357 30.00 2.59 -0.52
CA PRO A 357 29.22 3.10 -1.67
C PRO A 357 28.32 2.04 -2.28
N LEU A 358 28.71 0.76 -2.21
CA LEU A 358 27.91 -0.34 -2.74
C LEU A 358 26.59 -0.48 -1.98
N LEU A 359 26.65 -0.47 -0.64
CA LEU A 359 25.46 -0.52 0.21
C LEU A 359 24.56 0.71 -0.06
N HIS A 360 25.13 1.90 -0.14
CA HIS A 360 24.37 3.12 -0.40
C HIS A 360 23.70 3.11 -1.78
N ARG A 361 24.42 2.71 -2.83
CA ARG A 361 23.85 2.58 -4.19
C ARG A 361 22.73 1.55 -4.23
N PHE A 362 22.91 0.43 -3.55
CA PHE A 362 21.86 -0.59 -3.46
C PHE A 362 20.64 -0.05 -2.70
N ALA A 363 20.82 0.65 -1.59
CA ALA A 363 19.72 1.29 -0.86
C ALA A 363 18.97 2.34 -1.70
N VAL A 364 19.67 3.15 -2.50
CA VAL A 364 19.07 4.11 -3.43
C VAL A 364 18.24 3.39 -4.49
N LEU A 365 18.77 2.32 -5.09
CA LEU A 365 18.06 1.51 -6.08
C LEU A 365 16.79 0.89 -5.50
N MET A 366 16.84 0.48 -4.23
CA MET A 366 15.70 -0.12 -3.52
C MET A 366 14.67 0.91 -3.04
N GLY A 367 14.90 2.21 -3.18
CA GLY A 367 13.97 3.27 -2.77
C GLY A 367 12.52 3.06 -3.24
N PRO A 368 12.25 2.79 -4.53
CA PRO A 368 10.92 2.54 -5.04
C PRO A 368 10.39 1.11 -4.79
N ALA A 369 11.23 0.17 -4.33
CA ALA A 369 10.90 -1.25 -4.26
C ALA A 369 9.69 -1.56 -3.36
N GLY A 370 9.51 -0.80 -2.27
CA GLY A 370 8.35 -0.95 -1.39
C GLY A 370 7.03 -0.64 -2.10
N PHE A 371 6.98 0.44 -2.86
CA PHE A 371 5.80 0.80 -3.67
C PHE A 371 5.49 -0.25 -4.72
N ILE A 372 6.50 -0.73 -5.43
CA ILE A 372 6.34 -1.78 -6.45
C ILE A 372 5.84 -3.08 -5.82
N ALA A 373 6.37 -3.46 -4.66
CA ALA A 373 5.94 -4.65 -3.94
C ALA A 373 4.48 -4.53 -3.45
N VAL A 374 4.07 -3.37 -2.93
CA VAL A 374 2.68 -3.10 -2.50
C VAL A 374 1.73 -3.16 -3.69
N LEU A 375 2.07 -2.54 -4.81
CA LEU A 375 1.27 -2.60 -6.05
C LEU A 375 1.15 -4.03 -6.58
N ALA A 376 2.26 -4.76 -6.63
CA ALA A 376 2.27 -6.15 -7.07
C ALA A 376 1.42 -7.04 -6.13
N GLY A 377 1.51 -6.84 -4.82
CA GLY A 377 0.68 -7.53 -3.83
C GLY A 377 -0.82 -7.22 -3.98
N TRP A 378 -1.16 -5.95 -4.21
CA TRP A 378 -2.54 -5.56 -4.49
C TRP A 378 -3.06 -6.18 -5.78
N ILE A 379 -2.28 -6.15 -6.87
CA ILE A 379 -2.64 -6.80 -8.14
C ILE A 379 -2.85 -8.30 -7.93
N THR A 380 -1.96 -8.98 -7.21
CA THR A 380 -2.10 -10.41 -6.87
C THR A 380 -3.42 -10.67 -6.15
N THR A 381 -3.75 -9.83 -5.17
CA THR A 381 -4.95 -9.96 -4.34
C THR A 381 -6.23 -9.77 -5.15
N GLU A 382 -6.32 -8.70 -5.93
CA GLU A 382 -7.54 -8.28 -6.61
C GLU A 382 -7.74 -9.01 -7.95
N THR A 383 -6.67 -9.24 -8.69
CA THR A 383 -6.73 -10.05 -9.93
C THR A 383 -6.95 -11.51 -9.61
N GLY A 384 -6.32 -12.02 -8.55
CA GLY A 384 -6.51 -13.39 -8.08
C GLY A 384 -7.91 -13.70 -7.51
N ARG A 385 -8.71 -12.66 -7.21
CA ARG A 385 -10.13 -12.82 -6.83
C ARG A 385 -11.05 -12.95 -8.02
N GLN A 386 -10.63 -12.47 -9.20
CA GLN A 386 -11.48 -12.55 -10.39
C GLN A 386 -11.92 -13.99 -10.70
N PRO A 387 -13.12 -14.17 -11.28
CA PRO A 387 -14.04 -13.17 -11.83
C PRO A 387 -15.04 -12.53 -10.84
N PHE A 388 -14.75 -12.55 -9.54
CA PHE A 388 -15.66 -12.04 -8.52
C PHE A 388 -15.21 -10.67 -7.96
N THR A 389 -16.18 -9.81 -7.63
CA THR A 389 -15.97 -8.63 -6.77
C THR A 389 -16.17 -8.99 -5.30
N VAL A 390 -17.16 -9.83 -4.97
CA VAL A 390 -17.29 -10.49 -3.67
C VAL A 390 -17.13 -11.99 -3.92
N TYR A 391 -16.09 -12.59 -3.38
CA TYR A 391 -15.68 -13.95 -3.73
C TYR A 391 -16.81 -14.97 -3.54
N GLY A 392 -17.12 -15.69 -4.62
CA GLY A 392 -18.15 -16.70 -4.66
C GLY A 392 -19.61 -16.19 -4.66
N LEU A 393 -19.85 -14.88 -4.49
CA LEU A 393 -21.17 -14.30 -4.30
C LEU A 393 -21.59 -13.32 -5.42
N LEU A 394 -20.67 -12.45 -5.84
CA LEU A 394 -20.98 -11.41 -6.82
C LEU A 394 -19.90 -11.36 -7.89
N ARG A 395 -20.28 -11.57 -9.14
CA ARG A 395 -19.36 -11.50 -10.28
C ARG A 395 -19.06 -10.04 -10.65
N THR A 396 -17.90 -9.81 -11.23
CA THR A 396 -17.46 -8.47 -11.66
C THR A 396 -18.35 -7.90 -12.76
N VAL A 397 -18.84 -8.74 -13.66
CA VAL A 397 -19.77 -8.33 -14.73
C VAL A 397 -21.10 -7.82 -14.17
N ASP A 398 -21.58 -8.38 -13.06
CA ASP A 398 -22.84 -8.00 -12.40
C ASP A 398 -22.66 -6.81 -11.43
N SER A 399 -21.43 -6.36 -11.25
CA SER A 399 -21.05 -5.27 -10.33
C SER A 399 -20.95 -3.91 -11.01
N ALA A 400 -20.74 -3.91 -12.33
CA ALA A 400 -20.54 -2.69 -13.10
C ALA A 400 -21.88 -1.96 -13.33
N SER A 401 -21.80 -0.64 -13.42
CA SER A 401 -22.94 0.20 -13.80
C SER A 401 -23.28 -0.02 -15.27
N PRO A 402 -24.57 0.09 -15.65
CA PRO A 402 -25.03 -0.07 -17.03
C PRO A 402 -24.70 1.19 -17.86
N LEU A 403 -23.42 1.51 -18.01
CA LEU A 403 -22.92 2.67 -18.73
C LEU A 403 -22.42 2.27 -20.12
N ALA A 404 -22.56 3.20 -21.09
CA ALA A 404 -22.02 3.01 -22.44
C ALA A 404 -20.48 3.16 -22.44
N ALA A 405 -19.80 2.31 -23.22
CA ALA A 405 -18.35 2.32 -23.32
C ALA A 405 -17.72 3.69 -23.68
N PRO A 406 -18.30 4.53 -24.58
CA PRO A 406 -17.78 5.86 -24.84
C PRO A 406 -17.76 6.77 -23.61
N ALA A 407 -18.75 6.69 -22.73
CA ALA A 407 -18.79 7.50 -21.51
C ALA A 407 -17.68 7.09 -20.52
N VAL A 408 -17.54 5.78 -20.26
CA VAL A 408 -16.50 5.25 -19.38
C VAL A 408 -15.10 5.52 -19.95
N GLY A 409 -14.90 5.31 -21.27
CA GLY A 409 -13.61 5.56 -21.92
C GLY A 409 -13.21 7.02 -21.91
N SER A 410 -14.16 7.95 -22.13
CA SER A 410 -13.89 9.39 -22.04
C SER A 410 -13.52 9.82 -20.62
N SER A 411 -14.22 9.28 -19.61
CA SER A 411 -13.90 9.45 -18.20
C SER A 411 -12.49 8.93 -17.88
N LEU A 412 -12.13 7.73 -18.35
CA LEU A 412 -10.78 7.17 -18.16
C LEU A 412 -9.68 8.09 -18.70
N ILE A 413 -9.86 8.61 -19.92
CA ILE A 413 -8.88 9.57 -20.48
C ILE A 413 -8.75 10.82 -19.61
N ALA A 414 -9.89 11.39 -19.17
CA ALA A 414 -9.87 12.56 -18.30
C ALA A 414 -9.13 12.28 -16.98
N PHE A 415 -9.36 11.12 -16.36
CA PHE A 415 -8.64 10.70 -15.15
C PHE A 415 -7.14 10.57 -15.40
N ILE A 416 -6.72 9.94 -16.50
CA ILE A 416 -5.30 9.80 -16.86
C ILE A 416 -4.64 11.19 -16.96
N ILE A 417 -5.24 12.12 -17.71
CA ILE A 417 -4.70 13.47 -17.91
C ILE A 417 -4.58 14.22 -16.56
N VAL A 418 -5.66 14.26 -15.79
CA VAL A 418 -5.70 14.98 -14.50
C VAL A 418 -4.70 14.38 -13.50
N TYR A 419 -4.68 13.05 -13.38
CA TYR A 419 -3.79 12.36 -12.44
C TYR A 419 -2.32 12.59 -12.80
N PHE A 420 -1.92 12.39 -14.05
CA PHE A 420 -0.53 12.66 -14.45
C PHE A 420 -0.16 14.12 -14.26
N THR A 421 -1.06 15.07 -14.51
CA THR A 421 -0.77 16.49 -14.31
C THR A 421 -0.59 16.84 -12.84
N VAL A 422 -1.57 16.49 -11.99
CA VAL A 422 -1.60 16.88 -10.58
C VAL A 422 -0.57 16.10 -9.76
N PHE A 423 -0.58 14.77 -9.88
CA PHE A 423 0.29 13.93 -9.04
C PHE A 423 1.76 13.99 -9.48
N THR A 424 2.06 14.18 -10.76
CA THR A 424 3.45 14.41 -11.21
C THR A 424 4.01 15.68 -10.58
N ALA A 425 3.25 16.77 -10.55
CA ALA A 425 3.69 17.99 -9.89
C ALA A 425 3.99 17.78 -8.40
N GLY A 426 3.11 17.06 -7.68
CA GLY A 426 3.30 16.70 -6.28
C GLY A 426 4.53 15.82 -6.05
N VAL A 427 4.71 14.78 -6.86
CA VAL A 427 5.88 13.88 -6.78
C VAL A 427 7.18 14.65 -7.07
N ILE A 428 7.22 15.50 -8.11
CA ILE A 428 8.39 16.34 -8.38
C ILE A 428 8.71 17.24 -7.19
N TYR A 429 7.69 17.81 -6.56
CA TYR A 429 7.89 18.65 -5.37
C TYR A 429 8.46 17.85 -4.19
N ILE A 430 7.91 16.66 -3.89
CA ILE A 430 8.45 15.73 -2.88
C ILE A 430 9.91 15.38 -3.19
N LEU A 431 10.23 15.02 -4.44
CA LEU A 431 11.60 14.69 -4.82
C LEU A 431 12.56 15.87 -4.69
N ARG A 432 12.10 17.11 -4.96
CA ARG A 432 12.89 18.32 -4.72
C ARG A 432 13.17 18.55 -3.23
N LEU A 433 12.20 18.31 -2.36
CA LEU A 433 12.40 18.35 -0.92
C LEU A 433 13.43 17.29 -0.47
N MET A 434 13.30 16.06 -0.97
CA MET A 434 14.21 14.96 -0.66
C MET A 434 15.63 15.19 -1.19
N ALA A 435 15.80 15.95 -2.26
CA ALA A 435 17.09 16.26 -2.85
C ALA A 435 17.94 17.23 -2.00
N GLN A 436 17.32 17.97 -1.09
CA GLN A 436 18.03 18.82 -0.13
C GLN A 436 18.38 18.00 1.13
N PRO A 437 19.61 18.08 1.64
CA PRO A 437 19.95 17.39 2.89
C PRO A 437 19.29 18.10 4.08
N PRO A 438 18.86 17.35 5.10
CA PRO A 438 18.41 17.97 6.35
C PRO A 438 19.57 18.71 7.02
N HIS A 439 19.33 19.92 7.51
CA HIS A 439 20.35 20.79 8.10
C HIS A 439 20.05 21.13 9.58
N PRO A 440 21.07 21.57 10.36
CA PRO A 440 20.82 22.09 11.69
C PRO A 440 19.89 23.32 11.67
N GLY A 441 18.94 23.36 12.61
CA GLY A 441 17.92 24.40 12.63
C GLY A 441 16.83 24.26 11.57
N GLU A 442 16.64 23.05 11.02
CA GLU A 442 15.58 22.75 10.05
C GLU A 442 14.20 23.18 10.59
N GLN A 443 13.50 24.01 9.84
CA GLN A 443 12.18 24.47 10.21
C GLN A 443 11.08 23.61 9.58
N GLY A 444 9.97 23.45 10.30
CA GLY A 444 8.76 22.84 9.79
C GLY A 444 8.06 23.69 8.72
N PRO A 445 6.88 23.28 8.26
CA PRO A 445 6.07 24.07 7.35
C PRO A 445 5.81 25.46 7.92
N ALA A 446 6.04 26.52 7.12
CA ALA A 446 5.80 27.90 7.56
C ALA A 446 4.28 28.16 7.60
N PRO A 447 3.76 28.79 8.68
CA PRO A 447 2.34 29.11 8.81
C PRO A 447 1.85 30.11 7.76
N ASP A 448 2.77 30.93 7.22
CA ASP A 448 2.45 31.99 6.26
C ASP A 448 2.50 31.53 4.79
N LEU A 449 3.05 30.36 4.51
CA LEU A 449 2.88 29.77 3.20
C LEU A 449 1.46 29.17 3.13
N PRO A 450 0.68 29.51 2.09
CA PRO A 450 -0.64 28.89 1.94
C PRO A 450 -0.43 27.39 1.92
N ALA A 451 -0.89 26.72 2.95
CA ALA A 451 -0.98 25.27 2.96
C ALA A 451 -2.05 24.90 1.91
N ARG A 452 -1.65 24.86 0.65
CA ARG A 452 -2.41 24.29 -0.45
C ARG A 452 -2.46 22.77 -0.31
N ALA A 453 -2.53 22.31 0.93
CA ALA A 453 -2.90 20.97 1.24
C ALA A 453 -4.44 20.91 1.17
N ALA A 454 -4.95 20.08 0.33
CA ALA A 454 -6.38 19.75 0.23
C ALA A 454 -7.31 20.81 -0.39
N GLY A 455 -6.87 21.59 -1.37
CA GLY A 455 -7.78 22.42 -2.17
C GLY A 455 -8.50 23.55 -1.42
N ILE A 456 -8.03 23.91 -0.21
CA ILE A 456 -8.57 25.01 0.56
C ILE A 456 -7.95 26.31 0.02
N THR A 457 -8.77 27.16 -0.57
CA THR A 457 -8.40 28.50 -1.04
C THR A 457 -7.85 29.33 0.13
N PRO A 458 -6.73 30.09 -0.04
CA PRO A 458 -6.25 30.99 1.01
C PRO A 458 -7.34 32.03 1.34
N ALA A 459 -7.58 32.27 2.61
CA ALA A 459 -8.43 33.38 3.02
C ALA A 459 -7.86 34.66 2.39
N ALA A 460 -8.70 35.43 1.73
CA ALA A 460 -8.37 36.74 1.19
C ALA A 460 -7.98 37.68 2.36
N GLY A 461 -6.69 37.82 2.63
CA GLY A 461 -6.18 38.62 3.75
C GLY A 461 -4.65 38.79 3.78
N ALA A 462 -3.90 37.98 3.04
CA ALA A 462 -2.45 37.98 3.15
C ALA A 462 -1.73 38.79 2.04
N ALA A 463 -2.37 39.76 1.43
CA ALA A 463 -1.79 40.51 0.31
C ALA A 463 -1.66 42.02 0.54
N VAL A 464 -1.57 42.49 1.77
CA VAL A 464 -1.25 43.93 2.02
C VAL A 464 -0.43 44.04 3.30
N GLU A 465 0.88 43.81 3.27
CA GLU A 465 1.84 44.46 4.17
C GLU A 465 3.26 44.22 3.63
N GLY A 466 3.60 44.92 2.58
CA GLY A 466 4.94 44.85 1.96
C GLY A 466 5.20 46.05 1.07
N ALA A 467 4.62 47.21 1.42
CA ALA A 467 4.94 48.46 0.74
C ALA A 467 4.89 49.62 1.77
N ARG A 468 5.97 49.77 2.54
CA ARG A 468 6.49 51.01 3.09
C ARG A 468 7.96 50.92 3.38
#